data_363d194fd8e91794ce1d71c0057a38ea
#
_entry.id   363d194fd8e91794ce1d71c0057a38ea
#
_cell.length_a   1.000
_cell.length_b   1.000
_cell.length_c   1.000
_cell.angle_alpha   90.00
_cell.angle_beta   90.00
_cell.angle_gamma   90.00
#
_symmetry.space_group_name_H-M   'P 1'
#
loop_
_entity.id
_entity.type
_entity.pdbx_description
1 polymer ?
#
loop_
_entity_poly.entity_id
_entity_poly.type
_entity_poly.pdbx_seq_one_letter_code
_entity_poly.pdbx_strand_id
1 'polypeptide(L)'
;MRGLALLGSVAACSRAVSEVSPQAGAKGAAVSQAGDDTMSLKLNALNDTDVPIGAFYVDGTWGSTVASRIGSGGGQMICCASVPGKWHPGLTVTLRWQDDTLYKKDPDAMASRVVSVGKHEHFSDGFLWVLFFPNDRIKVYASQWMPGFPGFPEGLQTPDSACPEHFTPLSDDPRCSHPNKRINL
;
A
#
# COMPACT_ATOMS: atom_id res chain seq x y z
N MET A 1 41.45 -61.53 -17.17
CA MET A 1 41.28 -61.77 -15.74
C MET A 1 40.02 -61.09 -15.28
N ARG A 2 39.12 -61.90 -14.76
CA ARG A 2 37.97 -61.61 -13.90
C ARG A 2 37.03 -60.42 -14.20
N GLY A 3 35.90 -60.79 -14.73
CA GLY A 3 34.70 -59.98 -14.78
C GLY A 3 33.98 -59.91 -13.46
N LEU A 4 33.17 -58.90 -13.31
CA LEU A 4 32.13 -58.88 -12.31
C LEU A 4 30.87 -58.28 -12.94
N ALA A 5 29.84 -59.10 -13.06
CA ALA A 5 28.51 -58.72 -13.44
C ALA A 5 27.77 -58.18 -12.21
N LEU A 6 27.07 -57.06 -12.39
CA LEU A 6 26.15 -56.54 -11.37
C LEU A 6 24.73 -56.58 -11.95
N LEU A 7 23.91 -57.46 -11.36
CA LEU A 7 22.48 -57.61 -11.60
C LEU A 7 21.72 -56.42 -11.02
N GLY A 8 20.95 -55.73 -11.85
CA GLY A 8 20.02 -54.72 -11.42
C GLY A 8 18.65 -55.32 -11.03
N SER A 9 18.21 -55.07 -9.84
CA SER A 9 16.86 -55.45 -9.35
C SER A 9 15.85 -54.40 -9.69
N VAL A 10 14.82 -54.79 -10.44
CA VAL A 10 13.64 -53.92 -10.72
C VAL A 10 12.66 -54.10 -9.59
N ALA A 11 12.42 -53.06 -8.80
CA ALA A 11 11.35 -53.04 -7.80
C ALA A 11 10.05 -52.58 -8.47
N ALA A 12 9.05 -53.48 -8.50
CA ALA A 12 7.70 -53.21 -8.92
C ALA A 12 6.92 -52.52 -7.79
N CYS A 13 6.45 -51.32 -8.00
CA CYS A 13 5.50 -50.63 -7.11
C CYS A 13 4.08 -51.15 -7.38
N SER A 14 3.54 -51.92 -6.45
CA SER A 14 2.13 -52.29 -6.42
C SER A 14 1.26 -51.11 -6.00
N ARG A 15 0.26 -50.77 -6.82
CA ARG A 15 -0.81 -49.84 -6.46
C ARG A 15 -1.78 -50.51 -5.47
N ALA A 16 -1.87 -49.99 -4.26
CA ALA A 16 -2.96 -50.28 -3.34
C ALA A 16 -4.15 -49.38 -3.70
N VAL A 17 -5.24 -49.99 -4.12
CA VAL A 17 -6.54 -49.33 -4.29
C VAL A 17 -7.21 -49.31 -2.93
N SER A 18 -7.36 -48.13 -2.31
CA SER A 18 -8.16 -47.97 -1.09
C SER A 18 -9.62 -47.73 -1.45
N GLU A 19 -10.46 -48.67 -1.06
CA GLU A 19 -11.92 -48.55 -1.10
C GLU A 19 -12.39 -47.43 -0.17
N VAL A 20 -13.15 -46.49 -0.72
CA VAL A 20 -13.81 -45.43 0.02
C VAL A 20 -15.18 -45.90 0.46
N SER A 21 -15.36 -46.12 1.78
CA SER A 21 -16.66 -46.32 2.40
C SER A 21 -17.44 -45.01 2.45
N PRO A 22 -18.73 -44.98 2.14
CA PRO A 22 -19.57 -43.80 2.28
C PRO A 22 -19.98 -43.60 3.73
N GLN A 23 -19.42 -42.63 4.43
CA GLN A 23 -19.97 -42.16 5.69
C GLN A 23 -21.01 -41.06 5.43
N ALA A 24 -22.23 -41.35 5.85
CA ALA A 24 -23.36 -40.44 5.83
C ALA A 24 -23.23 -39.39 6.93
N GLY A 25 -23.59 -38.14 6.56
CA GLY A 25 -24.20 -37.18 7.48
C GLY A 25 -23.29 -36.33 8.33
N ALA A 26 -22.62 -35.33 7.73
CA ALA A 26 -22.34 -34.10 8.43
C ALA A 26 -23.10 -32.96 7.70
N LYS A 27 -24.05 -32.36 8.42
CA LYS A 27 -24.68 -31.10 8.00
C LYS A 27 -23.55 -30.08 7.72
N GLY A 28 -23.27 -29.88 6.47
CA GLY A 28 -22.39 -28.81 6.02
C GLY A 28 -22.95 -27.49 6.51
N ALA A 29 -22.28 -26.85 7.45
CA ALA A 29 -22.41 -25.45 7.63
C ALA A 29 -22.11 -24.82 6.26
N ALA A 30 -23.09 -24.14 5.69
CA ALA A 30 -22.89 -23.34 4.50
C ALA A 30 -21.79 -22.34 4.86
N VAL A 31 -20.57 -22.61 4.41
CA VAL A 31 -19.55 -21.57 4.27
C VAL A 31 -20.16 -20.62 3.24
N SER A 32 -20.73 -19.55 3.71
CA SER A 32 -21.03 -18.41 2.86
C SER A 32 -19.71 -18.07 2.16
N GLN A 33 -19.58 -18.47 0.90
CA GLN A 33 -18.70 -17.80 -0.03
C GLN A 33 -19.29 -16.38 -0.19
N ALA A 34 -19.02 -15.53 0.80
CA ALA A 34 -18.92 -14.10 0.51
C ALA A 34 -17.76 -14.05 -0.50
N GLY A 35 -18.09 -13.99 -1.77
CA GLY A 35 -17.13 -13.76 -2.82
C GLY A 35 -16.34 -12.54 -2.36
N ASP A 36 -15.03 -12.71 -2.29
CA ASP A 36 -14.10 -11.65 -1.94
C ASP A 36 -14.25 -10.56 -3.01
N ASP A 37 -15.19 -9.65 -2.79
CA ASP A 37 -15.34 -8.43 -3.59
C ASP A 37 -14.24 -7.46 -3.16
N THR A 38 -12.99 -7.85 -3.44
CA THR A 38 -11.80 -7.05 -3.17
C THR A 38 -11.35 -6.37 -4.45
N MET A 39 -10.99 -5.10 -4.33
CA MET A 39 -10.31 -4.35 -5.37
C MET A 39 -8.81 -4.49 -5.20
N SER A 40 -8.11 -4.81 -6.28
CA SER A 40 -6.65 -4.79 -6.36
C SER A 40 -6.22 -3.45 -6.96
N LEU A 41 -5.69 -2.55 -6.12
CA LEU A 41 -5.44 -1.16 -6.47
C LEU A 41 -3.95 -0.87 -6.58
N LYS A 42 -3.58 -0.02 -7.53
CA LYS A 42 -2.22 0.51 -7.65
C LYS A 42 -1.94 1.38 -6.42
N LEU A 43 -0.91 1.05 -5.66
CA LEU A 43 -0.52 1.80 -4.48
C LEU A 43 0.31 3.01 -4.88
N ASN A 44 -0.04 4.17 -4.39
CA ASN A 44 0.69 5.41 -4.61
C ASN A 44 0.56 6.33 -3.39
N ALA A 45 1.44 7.33 -3.30
CA ALA A 45 1.40 8.28 -2.21
C ALA A 45 1.72 9.71 -2.65
N LEU A 46 1.22 10.67 -1.86
CA LEU A 46 1.63 12.07 -1.90
C LEU A 46 2.12 12.50 -0.53
N ASN A 47 3.09 13.38 -0.53
CA ASN A 47 3.72 13.90 0.68
C ASN A 47 3.73 15.44 0.67
N ASP A 48 2.82 16.00 1.45
CA ASP A 48 2.71 17.45 1.69
C ASP A 48 3.63 17.94 2.82
N THR A 49 4.57 17.10 3.27
CA THR A 49 5.55 17.48 4.31
C THR A 49 6.89 17.86 3.69
N ASP A 50 7.75 18.53 4.47
CA ASP A 50 9.10 18.88 4.06
C ASP A 50 10.10 17.73 4.17
N VAL A 51 9.70 16.60 4.77
CA VAL A 51 10.57 15.45 5.03
C VAL A 51 10.24 14.34 4.04
N PRO A 52 11.19 13.88 3.22
CA PRO A 52 10.98 12.75 2.32
C PRO A 52 10.63 11.46 3.08
N ILE A 53 9.79 10.62 2.48
CA ILE A 53 9.51 9.28 2.96
C ILE A 53 10.41 8.29 2.21
N GLY A 54 11.36 7.69 2.92
CA GLY A 54 12.31 6.74 2.35
C GLY A 54 11.68 5.41 1.98
N ALA A 55 10.66 4.97 2.72
CA ALA A 55 9.88 3.78 2.43
C ALA A 55 8.50 3.85 3.11
N PHE A 56 7.46 3.29 2.48
CA PHE A 56 6.19 3.04 3.16
C PHE A 56 5.59 1.70 2.72
N TYR A 57 4.71 1.16 3.55
CA TYR A 57 4.02 -0.11 3.35
C TYR A 57 2.57 0.02 3.78
N VAL A 58 1.66 -0.57 3.02
CA VAL A 58 0.24 -0.69 3.39
C VAL A 58 -0.10 -2.17 3.50
N ASP A 59 -0.50 -2.61 4.67
CA ASP A 59 -0.79 -4.02 5.00
C ASP A 59 0.32 -4.99 4.52
N GLY A 60 1.59 -4.54 4.64
CA GLY A 60 2.76 -5.28 4.21
C GLY A 60 3.16 -5.11 2.75
N THR A 61 2.31 -4.51 1.91
CA THR A 61 2.64 -4.19 0.51
C THR A 61 3.54 -2.96 0.47
N TRP A 62 4.71 -3.09 -0.13
CA TRP A 62 5.64 -1.97 -0.33
C TRP A 62 5.07 -0.94 -1.30
N GLY A 63 5.15 0.34 -0.92
CA GLY A 63 4.54 1.44 -1.67
C GLY A 63 5.54 2.40 -2.33
N SER A 64 6.84 2.17 -2.21
CA SER A 64 7.94 2.98 -2.74
C SER A 64 8.49 4.06 -1.80
N THR A 65 9.32 4.92 -2.34
CA THR A 65 9.77 6.19 -1.76
C THR A 65 8.85 7.33 -2.20
N VAL A 66 8.74 8.38 -1.39
CA VAL A 66 7.94 9.56 -1.72
C VAL A 66 8.76 10.82 -1.48
N ALA A 67 8.93 11.64 -2.51
CA ALA A 67 9.61 12.90 -2.37
C ALA A 67 8.90 13.82 -1.36
N SER A 68 9.64 14.75 -0.73
CA SER A 68 8.99 15.82 0.04
C SER A 68 8.20 16.75 -0.90
N ARG A 69 7.33 17.58 -0.35
CA ARG A 69 6.58 18.57 -1.14
C ARG A 69 7.48 19.50 -1.97
N ILE A 70 8.70 19.79 -1.49
CA ILE A 70 9.71 20.57 -2.21
C ILE A 70 10.18 19.83 -3.46
N GLY A 71 10.18 18.49 -3.45
CA GLY A 71 10.51 17.64 -4.58
C GLY A 71 9.28 17.14 -5.34
N SER A 72 8.20 17.90 -5.42
CA SER A 72 6.88 17.56 -6.00
C SER A 72 5.97 16.69 -5.15
N GLY A 73 6.44 16.14 -4.03
CA GLY A 73 5.62 15.35 -3.09
C GLY A 73 5.13 14.01 -3.63
N GLY A 74 5.56 13.58 -4.81
CA GLY A 74 5.08 12.34 -5.43
C GLY A 74 5.95 11.12 -5.15
N GLY A 75 5.34 9.95 -5.21
CA GLY A 75 5.96 8.63 -5.18
C GLY A 75 5.82 7.88 -6.51
N GLN A 76 6.45 6.71 -6.60
CA GLN A 76 6.23 5.78 -7.70
C GLN A 76 4.95 4.98 -7.48
N MET A 77 4.29 4.62 -8.58
CA MET A 77 3.13 3.74 -8.57
C MET A 77 3.60 2.29 -8.51
N ILE A 78 3.11 1.56 -7.53
CA ILE A 78 3.44 0.14 -7.32
C ILE A 78 2.16 -0.70 -7.36
N CYS A 79 2.19 -1.85 -7.96
CA CYS A 79 1.11 -2.83 -7.88
C CYS A 79 1.37 -3.79 -6.71
N CYS A 80 0.40 -4.25 -6.01
CA CYS A 80 -0.97 -3.76 -5.81
C CYS A 80 -1.32 -3.96 -4.34
N ALA A 81 -2.08 -3.06 -3.76
CA ALA A 81 -2.71 -3.25 -2.45
C ALA A 81 -4.18 -3.67 -2.64
N SER A 82 -4.68 -4.52 -1.74
CA SER A 82 -6.05 -5.00 -1.80
C SER A 82 -6.91 -4.35 -0.73
N VAL A 83 -8.09 -3.87 -1.12
CA VAL A 83 -9.10 -3.36 -0.18
C VAL A 83 -10.47 -3.94 -0.53
N PRO A 84 -11.39 -4.09 0.43
CA PRO A 84 -12.77 -4.47 0.13
C PRO A 84 -13.39 -3.53 -0.89
N GLY A 85 -14.09 -4.07 -1.90
CA GLY A 85 -14.80 -3.27 -2.90
C GLY A 85 -15.98 -2.49 -2.30
N LYS A 86 -16.59 -3.05 -1.27
CA LYS A 86 -17.66 -2.38 -0.52
C LYS A 86 -17.11 -1.73 0.74
N TRP A 87 -17.10 -0.41 0.75
CA TRP A 87 -16.73 0.35 1.94
C TRP A 87 -17.70 0.13 3.09
N HIS A 88 -17.19 0.09 4.31
CA HIS A 88 -17.96 0.07 5.55
C HIS A 88 -17.30 0.94 6.62
N PRO A 89 -18.05 1.45 7.62
CA PRO A 89 -17.45 2.11 8.77
C PRO A 89 -16.45 1.20 9.49
N GLY A 90 -15.29 1.74 9.83
CA GLY A 90 -14.22 0.98 10.48
C GLY A 90 -13.27 0.27 9.51
N LEU A 91 -13.45 0.41 8.20
CA LEU A 91 -12.44 -0.06 7.24
C LEU A 91 -11.13 0.69 7.45
N THR A 92 -10.07 -0.06 7.71
CA THR A 92 -8.73 0.48 8.02
C THR A 92 -7.66 -0.31 7.28
N VAL A 93 -6.49 0.30 7.15
CA VAL A 93 -5.24 -0.34 6.73
C VAL A 93 -4.16 -0.07 7.75
N THR A 94 -3.16 -0.94 7.84
CA THR A 94 -1.96 -0.71 8.63
C THR A 94 -0.90 -0.08 7.75
N LEU A 95 -0.60 1.19 8.02
CA LEU A 95 0.48 1.91 7.38
C LEU A 95 1.75 1.79 8.21
N ARG A 96 2.86 1.47 7.55
CA ARG A 96 4.21 1.58 8.12
C ARG A 96 5.06 2.45 7.22
N TRP A 97 5.88 3.32 7.80
CA TRP A 97 6.75 4.19 7.00
C TRP A 97 8.02 4.55 7.76
N GLN A 98 9.01 4.97 6.99
CA GLN A 98 10.24 5.56 7.49
C GLN A 98 10.50 6.85 6.71
N ASP A 99 10.51 7.97 7.39
CA ASP A 99 10.95 9.24 6.85
C ASP A 99 12.45 9.48 7.13
N ASP A 100 13.01 10.48 6.49
CA ASP A 100 14.41 10.84 6.65
C ASP A 100 14.80 11.22 8.09
N THR A 101 13.85 11.77 8.85
CA THR A 101 14.10 12.13 10.26
C THR A 101 14.23 10.89 11.12
N LEU A 102 13.34 9.93 10.91
CA LEU A 102 13.37 8.65 11.62
C LEU A 102 14.60 7.84 11.22
N TYR A 103 14.90 7.76 9.92
CA TYR A 103 16.08 7.06 9.39
C TYR A 103 17.38 7.60 9.98
N LYS A 104 17.54 8.92 10.08
CA LYS A 104 18.75 9.53 10.68
C LYS A 104 18.89 9.22 12.17
N LYS A 105 17.77 9.01 12.86
CA LYS A 105 17.79 8.66 14.28
C LYS A 105 18.04 7.17 14.50
N ASP A 106 17.41 6.33 13.72
CA ASP A 106 17.50 4.87 13.77
C ASP A 106 17.16 4.30 12.39
N PRO A 107 18.15 3.83 11.62
CA PRO A 107 17.96 3.32 10.26
C PRO A 107 17.03 2.10 10.16
N ASP A 108 16.85 1.36 11.24
CA ASP A 108 16.00 0.16 11.27
C ASP A 108 14.58 0.45 11.79
N ALA A 109 14.35 1.65 12.31
CA ALA A 109 13.05 2.02 12.87
C ALA A 109 12.01 2.30 11.78
N MET A 110 10.79 1.85 12.03
CA MET A 110 9.62 2.14 11.22
C MET A 110 8.50 2.69 12.11
N ALA A 111 7.93 3.81 11.73
CA ALA A 111 6.66 4.26 12.30
C ALA A 111 5.54 3.34 11.83
N SER A 112 4.49 3.20 12.63
CA SER A 112 3.33 2.36 12.29
C SER A 112 2.04 2.99 12.80
N ARG A 113 0.99 2.93 11.99
CA ARG A 113 -0.34 3.44 12.34
C ARG A 113 -1.44 2.68 11.61
N VAL A 114 -2.55 2.44 12.31
CA VAL A 114 -3.81 2.03 11.68
C VAL A 114 -4.53 3.28 11.22
N VAL A 115 -4.87 3.35 9.92
CA VAL A 115 -5.47 4.51 9.28
C VAL A 115 -6.79 4.09 8.63
N SER A 116 -7.85 4.88 8.84
CA SER A 116 -9.13 4.64 8.19
C SER A 116 -9.06 4.89 6.69
N VAL A 117 -9.65 4.00 5.90
CA VAL A 117 -9.84 4.21 4.46
C VAL A 117 -11.07 5.07 4.24
N GLY A 118 -10.92 6.14 3.46
CA GLY A 118 -12.00 7.03 3.09
C GLY A 118 -13.12 6.29 2.34
N LYS A 119 -14.35 6.83 2.46
CA LYS A 119 -15.52 6.25 1.80
C LYS A 119 -15.29 6.16 0.29
N HIS A 120 -15.60 4.99 -0.27
CA HIS A 120 -15.50 4.71 -1.70
C HIS A 120 -16.62 3.77 -2.13
N GLU A 121 -16.83 3.69 -3.42
CA GLU A 121 -17.65 2.69 -4.08
C GLU A 121 -16.74 1.71 -4.82
N HIS A 122 -17.31 0.59 -5.29
CA HIS A 122 -16.57 -0.37 -6.09
C HIS A 122 -16.21 0.23 -7.46
N PHE A 123 -15.00 -0.01 -7.91
CA PHE A 123 -14.52 0.30 -9.26
C PHE A 123 -13.50 -0.75 -9.72
N SER A 124 -13.34 -0.92 -11.03
CA SER A 124 -12.54 -2.00 -11.62
C SER A 124 -11.05 -1.67 -11.74
N ASP A 125 -10.68 -0.40 -11.84
CA ASP A 125 -9.28 0.06 -11.93
C ASP A 125 -9.12 1.40 -11.21
N GLY A 126 -8.02 1.52 -10.45
CA GLY A 126 -7.74 2.71 -9.70
C GLY A 126 -6.58 2.56 -8.74
N PHE A 127 -6.59 3.39 -7.71
CA PHE A 127 -5.46 3.60 -6.83
C PHE A 127 -5.87 3.51 -5.36
N LEU A 128 -4.96 3.03 -4.54
CA LEU A 128 -4.96 3.27 -3.11
C LEU A 128 -3.94 4.38 -2.83
N TRP A 129 -4.44 5.54 -2.50
CA TRP A 129 -3.64 6.72 -2.21
C TRP A 129 -3.34 6.84 -0.72
N VAL A 130 -2.08 7.03 -0.37
CA VAL A 130 -1.63 7.42 0.98
C VAL A 130 -1.15 8.88 0.92
N LEU A 131 -1.77 9.75 1.71
CA LEU A 131 -1.44 11.17 1.74
C LEU A 131 -0.86 11.52 3.11
N PHE A 132 0.40 11.95 3.11
CA PHE A 132 1.10 12.43 4.29
C PHE A 132 0.99 13.94 4.36
N PHE A 133 0.43 14.46 5.45
CA PHE A 133 0.25 15.90 5.69
C PHE A 133 1.08 16.37 6.88
N PRO A 134 1.35 17.69 6.97
CA PRO A 134 1.94 18.28 8.18
C PRO A 134 1.18 17.92 9.46
N ASN A 135 1.89 18.00 10.60
CA ASN A 135 1.35 17.67 11.92
C ASN A 135 0.90 16.22 12.05
N ASP A 136 1.66 15.32 11.43
CA ASP A 136 1.49 13.88 11.54
C ASP A 136 0.09 13.37 11.14
N ARG A 137 -0.57 14.07 10.22
CA ARG A 137 -1.87 13.65 9.67
C ARG A 137 -1.65 12.78 8.45
N ILE A 138 -2.38 11.68 8.41
CA ILE A 138 -2.34 10.75 7.27
C ILE A 138 -3.77 10.44 6.85
N LYS A 139 -4.01 10.42 5.55
CA LYS A 139 -5.28 10.00 4.95
C LYS A 139 -5.04 8.89 3.94
N VAL A 140 -6.01 7.98 3.81
CA VAL A 140 -5.97 6.89 2.82
C VAL A 140 -7.28 6.88 2.04
N TYR A 141 -7.18 6.86 0.71
CA TYR A 141 -8.33 6.84 -0.19
C TYR A 141 -8.18 5.76 -1.26
N ALA A 142 -9.22 4.97 -1.43
CA ALA A 142 -9.41 4.20 -2.66
C ALA A 142 -10.12 5.09 -3.68
N SER A 143 -9.53 5.31 -4.86
CA SER A 143 -10.08 6.22 -5.87
C SER A 143 -9.67 5.80 -7.28
N GLN A 144 -10.61 5.89 -8.21
CA GLN A 144 -10.31 5.78 -9.64
C GLN A 144 -9.69 7.07 -10.23
N TRP A 145 -9.74 8.16 -9.45
CA TRP A 145 -9.21 9.46 -9.84
C TRP A 145 -7.86 9.73 -9.19
N MET A 146 -7.05 10.51 -9.86
CA MET A 146 -5.82 11.06 -9.31
C MET A 146 -6.11 12.37 -8.55
N PRO A 147 -5.30 12.74 -7.56
CA PRO A 147 -5.34 14.06 -6.93
C PRO A 147 -5.30 15.18 -7.98
N GLY A 148 -6.10 16.22 -7.77
CA GLY A 148 -6.28 17.32 -8.71
C GLY A 148 -7.40 17.15 -9.73
N PHE A 149 -7.94 15.94 -9.91
CA PHE A 149 -9.10 15.71 -10.77
C PHE A 149 -10.42 15.90 -10.02
N PRO A 150 -11.51 16.33 -10.70
CA PRO A 150 -12.78 16.67 -10.06
C PRO A 150 -13.44 15.55 -9.28
N GLY A 151 -13.11 14.31 -9.51
CA GLY A 151 -13.66 13.15 -8.78
C GLY A 151 -12.81 12.70 -7.60
N PHE A 152 -11.66 13.31 -7.35
CA PHE A 152 -10.81 12.90 -6.23
C PHE A 152 -11.42 13.35 -4.88
N PRO A 153 -11.35 12.49 -3.83
CA PRO A 153 -11.92 12.80 -2.52
C PRO A 153 -11.48 14.17 -1.96
N GLU A 154 -12.42 14.90 -1.37
CA GLU A 154 -12.20 16.21 -0.76
C GLU A 154 -11.62 17.29 -1.69
N GLY A 155 -11.56 17.06 -3.00
CA GLY A 155 -10.95 17.99 -3.95
C GLY A 155 -9.46 18.21 -3.74
N LEU A 156 -8.77 17.25 -3.10
CA LEU A 156 -7.34 17.34 -2.80
C LEU A 156 -6.53 17.37 -4.10
N GLN A 157 -5.49 18.18 -4.10
CA GLN A 157 -4.58 18.38 -5.20
C GLN A 157 -3.21 17.76 -4.90
N THR A 158 -2.38 17.65 -5.91
CA THR A 158 -0.95 17.33 -5.72
C THR A 158 -0.25 18.47 -4.99
N PRO A 159 0.83 18.23 -4.25
CA PRO A 159 1.55 19.28 -3.51
C PRO A 159 2.01 20.43 -4.40
N ASP A 160 2.47 20.15 -5.62
CA ASP A 160 2.88 21.16 -6.61
C ASP A 160 1.70 22.00 -7.11
N SER A 161 0.53 21.41 -7.31
CA SER A 161 -0.67 22.14 -7.71
C SER A 161 -1.30 22.91 -6.55
N ALA A 162 -1.23 22.38 -5.34
CA ALA A 162 -1.69 23.06 -4.13
C ALA A 162 -0.79 24.23 -3.75
N CYS A 163 0.50 24.17 -4.12
CA CYS A 163 1.51 25.20 -3.88
C CYS A 163 2.28 25.51 -5.18
N PRO A 164 1.78 26.40 -6.04
CA PRO A 164 2.38 26.71 -7.35
C PRO A 164 3.84 27.15 -7.29
N GLU A 165 4.27 27.72 -6.18
CA GLU A 165 5.63 28.22 -5.97
C GLU A 165 6.44 27.38 -4.98
N HIS A 166 6.07 26.13 -4.80
CA HIS A 166 6.68 25.27 -3.77
C HIS A 166 8.18 25.05 -3.98
N PHE A 167 8.67 25.18 -5.21
CA PHE A 167 10.11 25.06 -5.51
C PHE A 167 10.91 26.31 -5.14
N THR A 168 10.26 27.43 -4.84
CA THR A 168 10.97 28.64 -4.47
C THR A 168 11.05 28.78 -2.95
N PRO A 169 12.25 28.91 -2.36
CA PRO A 169 12.39 29.13 -0.91
C PRO A 169 11.80 30.47 -0.44
N LEU A 170 11.36 31.32 -1.37
CA LEU A 170 10.85 32.67 -1.13
C LEU A 170 9.32 32.78 -1.27
N SER A 171 8.60 31.68 -1.49
CA SER A 171 7.14 31.73 -1.61
C SER A 171 6.49 32.22 -0.33
N ASP A 172 5.67 33.29 -0.42
CA ASP A 172 4.88 33.85 0.67
C ASP A 172 3.45 33.30 0.73
N ASP A 173 3.07 32.45 -0.23
CA ASP A 173 1.76 31.78 -0.20
C ASP A 173 1.63 30.94 1.07
N PRO A 174 0.61 31.20 1.92
CA PRO A 174 0.42 30.43 3.18
C PRO A 174 0.20 28.93 2.95
N ARG A 175 -0.25 28.53 1.76
CA ARG A 175 -0.35 27.11 1.35
C ARG A 175 1.03 26.49 1.14
N CYS A 176 2.03 27.31 0.83
CA CYS A 176 3.41 26.96 0.56
C CYS A 176 4.35 27.26 1.72
N SER A 177 3.83 27.70 2.86
CA SER A 177 4.67 28.08 3.99
C SER A 177 5.47 26.88 4.52
N HIS A 178 6.78 27.08 4.63
CA HIS A 178 7.68 26.11 5.24
C HIS A 178 7.90 26.45 6.71
N PRO A 179 7.83 25.50 7.65
CA PRO A 179 8.09 25.76 9.06
C PRO A 179 9.51 26.25 9.33
N ASN A 180 10.43 26.05 8.40
CA ASN A 180 11.85 26.40 8.52
C ASN A 180 12.28 27.59 7.64
N LYS A 181 11.36 28.47 7.26
CA LYS A 181 11.67 29.66 6.46
C LYS A 181 12.47 30.74 7.27
N ARG A 182 13.47 30.34 8.03
CA ARG A 182 14.51 31.22 8.53
C ARG A 182 15.78 30.98 7.74
N ILE A 183 15.79 31.41 6.49
CA ILE A 183 17.05 31.69 5.81
C ILE A 183 17.46 33.05 6.37
N ASN A 184 18.27 33.05 7.42
CA ASN A 184 19.05 34.22 7.78
C ASN A 184 20.04 34.42 6.63
N LEU A 185 19.76 35.37 5.74
CA LEU A 185 20.71 35.90 4.80
C LEU A 185 21.70 36.80 5.56
#